data_116e502b911947dbb6a35df6c0c64694
#
_entry.id   116e502b911947dbb6a35df6c0c64694
#
_cell.length_a   1.000
_cell.length_b   1.000
_cell.length_c   1.000
_cell.angle_alpha   90.00
_cell.angle_beta   90.00
_cell.angle_gamma   90.00
#
_symmetry.space_group_name_H-M   'P 1'
#
loop_
_entity.id
_entity.type
_entity.pdbx_description
1 polymer ?
#
loop_
_entity_poly.entity_id
_entity_poly.type
_entity_poly.pdbx_seq_one_letter_code
_entity_poly.pdbx_strand_id
1 'polypeptide(L)'
;MNRFILLLFCLSINQLFAQMINNESGQIFTETPFFNEKYIRSVKLKSITGTISSKKELGSIKISGKKEAYIFNENGNLTIHYLSSKNKNKSDTTFTFYEYNLKNENTIFRVSDSYGFYSYSKKYNDLGKLINKTYSREKNASKSKMNFKLEERYVIFEESYLYEEKDSIIEVTTLNSNGRPYQRQIYYYDSFNYLFKMHTRLLISNSTKQEKYTYNDRGYLKSIQYFINANETPIKELRYDYDEWGNVTFMDEYKDNVRVIHKELLYDPSTLILKTILSQDLVSNLITIIKYKPEFYN
;
A
#
# COMPACT_ATOMS: atom_id res chain seq x y z
N MET A 1 7.60 27.32 40.07
CA MET A 1 7.29 25.93 39.83
C MET A 1 6.63 25.62 38.46
N ASN A 2 6.38 26.64 37.61
CA ASN A 2 5.64 26.43 36.31
C ASN A 2 6.49 26.40 35.03
N ARG A 3 7.82 26.44 35.13
CA ARG A 3 8.69 26.38 33.93
C ARG A 3 9.22 24.97 33.59
N PHE A 4 9.10 24.00 34.50
CA PHE A 4 9.57 22.62 34.25
C PHE A 4 8.56 21.75 33.51
N ILE A 5 7.28 22.07 33.53
CA ILE A 5 6.21 21.30 32.89
C ILE A 5 6.19 21.54 31.37
N LEU A 6 6.63 22.70 30.89
CA LEU A 6 6.65 23.03 29.45
C LEU A 6 7.76 22.28 28.69
N LEU A 7 8.87 21.92 29.35
CA LEU A 7 9.98 21.20 28.71
C LEU A 7 9.70 19.70 28.51
N LEU A 8 8.86 19.10 29.35
CA LEU A 8 8.46 17.68 29.18
C LEU A 8 7.46 17.48 28.05
N PHE A 9 6.66 18.51 27.73
CA PHE A 9 5.67 18.42 26.63
C PHE A 9 6.32 18.53 25.24
N CYS A 10 7.48 19.17 25.12
CA CYS A 10 8.21 19.30 23.86
C CYS A 10 8.99 18.01 23.47
N LEU A 11 9.26 17.11 24.41
CA LEU A 11 9.98 15.86 24.14
C LEU A 11 9.08 14.73 23.62
N SER A 12 7.76 14.83 23.83
CA SER A 12 6.81 13.80 23.37
C SER A 12 6.33 13.97 21.92
N ILE A 13 6.61 15.12 21.27
CA ILE A 13 6.12 15.40 19.92
C ILE A 13 7.02 14.79 18.83
N ASN A 14 8.26 14.41 19.15
CA ASN A 14 9.21 13.88 18.16
C ASN A 14 9.06 12.37 17.87
N GLN A 15 8.21 11.63 18.58
CA GLN A 15 8.03 10.18 18.34
C GLN A 15 7.08 9.84 17.21
N LEU A 16 6.30 10.80 16.66
CA LEU A 16 5.29 10.55 15.63
C LEU A 16 5.84 10.32 14.21
N PHE A 17 7.15 10.38 13.99
CA PHE A 17 7.74 10.32 12.63
C PHE A 17 8.74 9.17 12.43
N ALA A 18 8.89 8.24 13.36
CA ALA A 18 9.90 7.20 13.25
C ALA A 18 9.53 6.04 12.31
N GLN A 19 8.26 5.92 11.96
CA GLN A 19 7.74 4.81 11.16
C GLN A 19 7.93 5.07 9.67
N MET A 20 8.73 4.23 8.98
CA MET A 20 8.94 4.34 7.53
C MET A 20 7.74 3.84 6.72
N ILE A 21 7.09 2.77 7.18
CA ILE A 21 5.94 2.15 6.51
C ILE A 21 4.66 2.48 7.28
N ASN A 22 3.71 3.12 6.60
CA ASN A 22 2.36 3.34 7.13
C ASN A 22 1.48 2.12 6.84
N ASN A 23 0.95 1.49 7.90
CA ASN A 23 0.05 0.34 7.81
C ASN A 23 -1.33 0.58 8.46
N GLU A 24 -1.77 1.83 8.54
CA GLU A 24 -3.06 2.15 9.16
C GLU A 24 -4.25 1.46 8.47
N SER A 25 -4.17 1.30 7.15
CA SER A 25 -5.23 0.70 6.33
C SER A 25 -4.97 -0.76 5.92
N GLY A 26 -3.84 -1.35 6.33
CA GLY A 26 -3.47 -2.71 5.93
C GLY A 26 -3.10 -2.88 4.46
N GLN A 27 -2.72 -1.79 3.80
CA GLN A 27 -2.45 -1.77 2.35
C GLN A 27 -0.95 -1.84 2.00
N ILE A 28 -0.11 -2.26 2.95
CA ILE A 28 1.32 -2.43 2.67
C ILE A 28 1.55 -3.48 1.58
N PHE A 29 2.53 -3.22 0.71
CA PHE A 29 2.88 -4.05 -0.46
C PHE A 29 1.74 -4.26 -1.46
N THR A 30 0.80 -3.32 -1.52
CA THR A 30 -0.22 -3.22 -2.57
C THR A 30 0.15 -2.12 -3.58
N GLU A 31 -0.74 -1.85 -4.52
CA GLU A 31 -0.59 -0.75 -5.49
C GLU A 31 -0.77 0.64 -4.86
N THR A 32 -1.34 0.72 -3.67
CA THR A 32 -1.49 1.98 -2.93
C THR A 32 -0.16 2.37 -2.29
N PRO A 33 0.28 3.63 -2.38
CA PRO A 33 1.45 4.11 -1.64
C PRO A 33 1.30 3.85 -0.14
N PHE A 34 2.31 3.24 0.46
CA PHE A 34 2.29 2.82 1.88
C PHE A 34 3.49 3.34 2.69
N PHE A 35 4.32 4.19 2.11
CA PHE A 35 5.41 4.84 2.83
C PHE A 35 4.90 6.10 3.54
N ASN A 36 5.45 6.37 4.71
CA ASN A 36 5.19 7.58 5.46
C ASN A 36 5.98 8.76 4.85
N GLU A 37 5.29 9.61 4.09
CA GLU A 37 5.91 10.72 3.37
C GLU A 37 6.61 11.72 4.31
N LYS A 38 6.11 11.92 5.53
CA LYS A 38 6.75 12.81 6.51
C LYS A 38 8.09 12.25 6.98
N TYR A 39 8.14 10.94 7.23
CA TYR A 39 9.39 10.26 7.58
C TYR A 39 10.37 10.29 6.40
N ILE A 40 9.95 9.87 5.20
CA ILE A 40 10.78 9.86 3.98
C ILE A 40 11.39 11.23 3.72
N ARG A 41 10.59 12.31 3.82
CA ARG A 41 11.06 13.69 3.68
C ARG A 41 12.06 14.07 4.76
N SER A 42 11.82 13.72 6.03
CA SER A 42 12.68 14.09 7.15
C SER A 42 14.09 13.52 7.04
N VAL A 43 14.21 12.29 6.52
CA VAL A 43 15.50 11.62 6.28
C VAL A 43 16.07 11.90 4.89
N LYS A 44 15.39 12.74 4.07
CA LYS A 44 15.79 13.09 2.69
C LYS A 44 15.97 11.84 1.80
N LEU A 45 15.19 10.80 2.00
CA LEU A 45 15.33 9.58 1.23
C LEU A 45 14.86 9.78 -0.22
N LYS A 46 15.75 9.57 -1.18
CA LYS A 46 15.49 9.67 -2.61
C LYS A 46 15.02 8.37 -3.21
N SER A 47 15.64 7.26 -2.82
CA SER A 47 15.24 5.93 -3.29
C SER A 47 15.70 4.82 -2.36
N ILE A 48 15.03 3.67 -2.45
CA ILE A 48 15.56 2.39 -1.98
C ILE A 48 15.56 1.41 -3.15
N THR A 49 16.71 0.78 -3.44
CA THR A 49 16.85 -0.20 -4.51
C THR A 49 17.17 -1.56 -3.93
N GLY A 50 16.29 -2.53 -4.18
CA GLY A 50 16.34 -3.90 -3.69
C GLY A 50 16.95 -4.87 -4.70
N THR A 51 17.88 -5.70 -4.24
CA THR A 51 18.38 -6.86 -4.97
C THR A 51 17.66 -8.10 -4.48
N ILE A 52 17.05 -8.85 -5.41
CA ILE A 52 16.23 -10.02 -5.11
C ILE A 52 17.04 -11.28 -5.25
N SER A 53 17.04 -12.10 -4.21
CA SER A 53 17.56 -13.46 -4.21
C SER A 53 16.50 -14.42 -3.66
N SER A 54 16.68 -15.70 -3.92
CA SER A 54 15.78 -16.73 -3.40
C SER A 54 16.52 -18.00 -3.03
N LYS A 55 15.96 -18.77 -2.09
CA LYS A 55 16.40 -20.11 -1.77
C LYS A 55 15.21 -21.00 -1.44
N LYS A 56 15.32 -22.30 -1.67
CA LYS A 56 14.48 -23.29 -1.00
C LYS A 56 15.02 -23.51 0.43
N GLU A 57 14.21 -23.99 1.34
CA GLU A 57 14.50 -24.09 2.77
C GLU A 57 15.90 -24.65 3.08
N LEU A 58 16.29 -25.76 2.45
CA LEU A 58 17.62 -26.40 2.62
C LEU A 58 18.60 -26.10 1.48
N GLY A 59 18.25 -25.20 0.56
CA GLY A 59 19.02 -24.90 -0.64
C GLY A 59 19.98 -23.73 -0.48
N SER A 60 20.91 -23.59 -1.42
CA SER A 60 21.78 -22.42 -1.54
C SER A 60 21.01 -21.18 -2.01
N ILE A 61 21.47 -19.99 -1.59
CA ILE A 61 20.93 -18.72 -2.06
C ILE A 61 21.27 -18.52 -3.53
N LYS A 62 20.27 -18.23 -4.35
CA LYS A 62 20.41 -17.92 -5.78
C LYS A 62 20.03 -16.48 -6.02
N ILE A 63 20.95 -15.69 -6.58
CA ILE A 63 20.68 -14.32 -7.00
C ILE A 63 19.80 -14.38 -8.25
N SER A 64 18.62 -13.79 -8.21
CA SER A 64 17.66 -13.85 -9.33
C SER A 64 18.02 -12.90 -10.48
N GLY A 65 18.89 -11.93 -10.25
CA GLY A 65 19.15 -10.82 -11.16
C GLY A 65 17.97 -9.85 -11.30
N LYS A 66 16.89 -10.03 -10.54
CA LYS A 66 15.75 -9.13 -10.45
C LYS A 66 16.07 -8.00 -9.49
N LYS A 67 15.47 -6.84 -9.75
CA LYS A 67 15.57 -5.65 -8.90
C LYS A 67 14.20 -5.08 -8.66
N GLU A 68 14.02 -4.51 -7.49
CA GLU A 68 12.87 -3.71 -7.12
C GLU A 68 13.35 -2.35 -6.65
N ALA A 69 12.63 -1.26 -6.91
CA ALA A 69 12.97 0.02 -6.33
C ALA A 69 11.73 0.89 -6.10
N TYR A 70 11.83 1.68 -5.05
CA TYR A 70 10.90 2.74 -4.70
C TYR A 70 11.64 4.08 -4.77
N ILE A 71 11.11 5.02 -5.55
CA ILE A 71 11.71 6.34 -5.79
C ILE A 71 10.74 7.39 -5.25
N PHE A 72 11.26 8.31 -4.46
CA PHE A 72 10.48 9.35 -3.80
C PHE A 72 10.84 10.73 -4.34
N ASN A 73 9.92 11.69 -4.23
CA ASN A 73 10.23 13.10 -4.45
C ASN A 73 10.69 13.77 -3.14
N GLU A 74 11.11 15.02 -3.20
CA GLU A 74 11.57 15.81 -2.05
C GLU A 74 10.49 16.03 -0.98
N ASN A 75 9.21 15.92 -1.35
CA ASN A 75 8.09 15.94 -0.41
C ASN A 75 7.88 14.60 0.33
N GLY A 76 8.66 13.56 -0.02
CA GLY A 76 8.59 12.21 0.55
C GLY A 76 7.55 11.30 -0.11
N ASN A 77 6.85 11.76 -1.15
CA ASN A 77 5.86 10.95 -1.84
C ASN A 77 6.53 9.92 -2.76
N LEU A 78 6.03 8.69 -2.75
CA LEU A 78 6.42 7.65 -3.71
C LEU A 78 5.99 8.08 -5.13
N THR A 79 6.94 8.27 -6.04
CA THR A 79 6.66 8.67 -7.42
C THR A 79 6.78 7.52 -8.41
N ILE A 80 7.70 6.59 -8.15
CA ILE A 80 7.94 5.44 -9.02
C ILE A 80 8.20 4.21 -8.16
N HIS A 81 7.54 3.12 -8.49
CA HIS A 81 7.90 1.77 -8.09
C HIS A 81 8.23 0.98 -9.35
N TYR A 82 9.32 0.23 -9.36
CA TYR A 82 9.57 -0.70 -10.44
C TYR A 82 10.01 -2.07 -9.95
N LEU A 83 9.59 -3.08 -10.70
CA LEU A 83 9.99 -4.46 -10.50
C LEU A 83 10.53 -4.99 -11.83
N SER A 84 11.82 -5.34 -11.87
CA SER A 84 12.40 -5.99 -13.03
C SER A 84 12.16 -7.49 -12.97
N SER A 85 11.76 -8.07 -14.11
CA SER A 85 11.68 -9.52 -14.29
C SER A 85 12.73 -9.96 -15.31
N LYS A 86 13.45 -11.04 -15.01
CA LYS A 86 14.45 -11.62 -15.91
C LYS A 86 13.98 -13.00 -16.32
N ASN A 87 13.45 -13.13 -17.53
CA ASN A 87 13.25 -14.41 -18.20
C ASN A 87 14.49 -14.74 -19.04
N LYS A 88 14.74 -16.04 -19.32
CA LYS A 88 15.98 -16.56 -19.94
C LYS A 88 16.52 -15.74 -21.13
N ASN A 89 15.68 -15.01 -21.87
CA ASN A 89 16.05 -14.25 -23.06
C ASN A 89 15.53 -12.79 -23.12
N LYS A 90 14.79 -12.31 -22.12
CA LYS A 90 14.30 -10.90 -22.06
C LYS A 90 14.28 -10.44 -20.63
N SER A 91 14.87 -9.26 -20.38
CA SER A 91 14.59 -8.49 -19.17
C SER A 91 13.39 -7.61 -19.48
N ASP A 92 12.33 -7.74 -18.70
CA ASP A 92 11.23 -6.80 -18.71
C ASP A 92 11.14 -6.10 -17.35
N THR A 93 10.69 -4.86 -17.35
CA THR A 93 10.51 -4.08 -16.14
C THR A 93 9.11 -3.50 -16.16
N THR A 94 8.36 -3.76 -15.11
CA THR A 94 7.09 -3.11 -14.86
C THR A 94 7.37 -1.86 -14.04
N PHE A 95 6.90 -0.72 -14.52
CA PHE A 95 6.95 0.56 -13.82
C PHE A 95 5.56 0.95 -13.38
N THR A 96 5.47 1.40 -12.14
CA THR A 96 4.28 2.03 -11.57
C THR A 96 4.62 3.47 -11.24
N PHE A 97 3.84 4.42 -11.76
CA PHE A 97 4.02 5.85 -11.54
C PHE A 97 2.88 6.40 -10.71
N TYR A 98 3.21 7.33 -9.83
CA TYR A 98 2.27 8.00 -8.94
C TYR A 98 2.41 9.51 -9.11
N GLU A 99 1.29 10.21 -9.29
CA GLU A 99 1.23 11.65 -9.36
C GLU A 99 0.33 12.18 -8.23
N TYR A 100 0.65 13.37 -7.74
CA TYR A 100 -0.01 13.96 -6.59
C TYR A 100 -0.39 15.40 -6.89
N ASN A 101 -1.48 15.87 -6.27
CA ASN A 101 -1.84 17.27 -6.29
C ASN A 101 -1.10 18.06 -5.19
N LEU A 102 -1.39 19.36 -5.10
CA LEU A 102 -0.79 20.24 -4.10
C LEU A 102 -1.15 19.89 -2.64
N LYS A 103 -2.22 19.11 -2.43
CA LYS A 103 -2.62 18.59 -1.10
C LYS A 103 -1.98 17.23 -0.76
N ASN A 104 -1.02 16.75 -1.56
CA ASN A 104 -0.40 15.43 -1.47
C ASN A 104 -1.38 14.23 -1.66
N GLU A 105 -2.54 14.46 -2.29
CA GLU A 105 -3.45 13.38 -2.63
C GLU A 105 -2.97 12.70 -3.92
N ASN A 106 -2.91 11.35 -3.94
CA ASN A 106 -2.53 10.59 -5.13
C ASN A 106 -3.62 10.69 -6.20
N THR A 107 -3.37 11.48 -7.24
CA THR A 107 -4.33 11.76 -8.32
C THR A 107 -4.21 10.82 -9.51
N ILE A 108 -3.04 10.25 -9.75
CA ILE A 108 -2.81 9.29 -10.84
C ILE A 108 -1.97 8.13 -10.33
N PHE A 109 -2.40 6.95 -10.69
CA PHE A 109 -1.69 5.69 -10.58
C PHE A 109 -1.61 5.08 -11.97
N ARG A 110 -0.40 4.81 -12.48
CA ARG A 110 -0.16 4.34 -13.85
C ARG A 110 0.80 3.17 -13.86
N VAL A 111 0.45 2.07 -14.52
CA VAL A 111 1.29 0.87 -14.61
C VAL A 111 1.62 0.56 -16.06
N SER A 112 2.90 0.34 -16.33
CA SER A 112 3.40 0.00 -17.67
C SER A 112 3.14 -1.46 -18.03
N ASP A 113 2.77 -1.71 -19.28
CA ASP A 113 2.71 -3.04 -19.87
C ASP A 113 3.39 -3.09 -21.27
N SER A 114 3.10 -4.11 -22.07
CA SER A 114 3.67 -4.27 -23.40
C SER A 114 3.09 -3.31 -24.44
N TYR A 115 1.92 -2.70 -24.18
CA TYR A 115 1.20 -1.83 -25.12
C TYR A 115 1.25 -0.35 -24.76
N GLY A 116 1.74 -0.02 -23.54
CA GLY A 116 1.76 1.32 -22.99
C GLY A 116 1.49 1.29 -21.49
N PHE A 117 0.35 1.86 -21.11
CA PHE A 117 -0.04 1.90 -19.69
C PHE A 117 -1.53 1.64 -19.52
N TYR A 118 -1.89 1.13 -18.36
CA TYR A 118 -3.20 1.34 -17.78
C TYR A 118 -3.08 2.30 -16.60
N SER A 119 -4.07 3.16 -16.42
CA SER A 119 -4.04 4.18 -15.38
C SER A 119 -5.38 4.36 -14.70
N TYR A 120 -5.29 4.75 -13.42
CA TYR A 120 -6.42 5.27 -12.65
C TYR A 120 -6.17 6.73 -12.34
N SER A 121 -7.05 7.62 -12.79
CA SER A 121 -7.08 9.00 -12.32
C SER A 121 -8.18 9.17 -11.28
N LYS A 122 -7.89 9.95 -10.24
CA LYS A 122 -8.72 10.14 -9.06
C LYS A 122 -9.00 11.63 -8.89
N LYS A 123 -10.24 11.98 -8.54
CA LYS A 123 -10.63 13.34 -8.14
C LYS A 123 -11.13 13.30 -6.71
N TYR A 124 -10.72 14.28 -5.95
CA TYR A 124 -11.10 14.44 -4.55
C TYR A 124 -11.90 15.74 -4.38
N ASN A 125 -12.79 15.77 -3.39
CA ASN A 125 -13.44 17.00 -2.98
C ASN A 125 -12.53 17.80 -2.00
N ASP A 126 -13.01 18.94 -1.52
CA ASP A 126 -12.25 19.80 -0.61
C ASP A 126 -11.94 19.15 0.75
N LEU A 127 -12.70 18.14 1.14
CA LEU A 127 -12.52 17.32 2.35
C LEU A 127 -11.58 16.12 2.15
N GLY A 128 -10.95 15.98 0.97
CA GLY A 128 -10.06 14.87 0.65
C GLY A 128 -10.78 13.54 0.37
N LYS A 129 -12.13 13.54 0.19
CA LYS A 129 -12.86 12.32 -0.17
C LYS A 129 -12.81 12.09 -1.67
N LEU A 130 -12.53 10.84 -2.07
CA LEU A 130 -12.53 10.43 -3.47
C LEU A 130 -13.95 10.53 -4.04
N ILE A 131 -14.17 11.40 -5.02
CA ILE A 131 -15.50 11.59 -5.66
C ILE A 131 -15.60 10.99 -7.06
N ASN A 132 -14.48 10.77 -7.74
CA ASN A 132 -14.45 10.14 -9.07
C ASN A 132 -13.15 9.38 -9.26
N LYS A 133 -13.25 8.26 -9.98
CA LYS A 133 -12.11 7.44 -10.41
C LYS A 133 -12.33 7.00 -11.85
N THR A 134 -11.36 7.28 -12.70
CA THR A 134 -11.42 6.94 -14.12
C THR A 134 -10.34 5.92 -14.45
N TYR A 135 -10.71 4.77 -14.99
CA TYR A 135 -9.79 3.79 -15.54
C TYR A 135 -9.57 4.04 -17.03
N SER A 136 -8.30 4.07 -17.44
CA SER A 136 -7.93 4.38 -18.83
C SER A 136 -6.81 3.48 -19.32
N ARG A 137 -6.77 3.30 -20.65
CA ARG A 137 -5.61 2.80 -21.39
C ARG A 137 -4.90 3.99 -22.01
N GLU A 138 -3.58 4.00 -21.95
CA GLU A 138 -2.73 5.08 -22.46
C GLU A 138 -1.66 4.48 -23.38
N LYS A 139 -1.53 5.04 -24.57
CA LYS A 139 -0.54 4.65 -25.55
C LYS A 139 0.76 5.41 -25.30
N ASN A 140 1.86 4.69 -25.28
CA ASN A 140 3.19 5.27 -25.14
C ASN A 140 3.86 5.41 -26.53
N ALA A 141 4.10 6.64 -26.98
CA ALA A 141 4.82 6.92 -28.22
C ALA A 141 6.33 6.68 -28.09
N SER A 142 6.85 6.63 -26.86
CA SER A 142 8.28 6.38 -26.60
C SER A 142 8.57 4.87 -26.53
N LYS A 143 9.78 4.47 -26.94
CA LYS A 143 10.30 3.12 -26.70
C LYS A 143 10.61 2.86 -25.23
N SER A 144 10.82 3.91 -24.44
CA SER A 144 11.14 3.83 -23.01
C SER A 144 9.86 3.80 -22.18
N LYS A 145 9.72 2.81 -21.30
CA LYS A 145 8.65 2.78 -20.31
C LYS A 145 8.90 3.79 -19.17
N MET A 146 10.16 4.07 -18.85
CA MET A 146 10.53 5.02 -17.79
C MET A 146 10.39 6.47 -18.26
N ASN A 147 10.92 6.78 -19.44
CA ASN A 147 10.82 8.10 -20.05
C ASN A 147 9.74 8.06 -21.13
N PHE A 148 8.50 7.86 -20.69
CA PHE A 148 7.35 7.71 -21.57
C PHE A 148 6.88 9.05 -22.14
N LYS A 149 6.22 8.99 -23.30
CA LYS A 149 5.48 10.10 -23.90
C LYS A 149 4.08 9.60 -24.22
N LEU A 150 3.09 10.10 -23.53
CA LEU A 150 1.68 9.73 -23.78
C LEU A 150 1.22 10.36 -25.09
N GLU A 151 0.59 9.56 -25.94
CA GLU A 151 0.06 9.96 -27.24
C GLU A 151 -1.47 9.99 -27.23
N GLU A 152 -2.08 8.89 -26.80
CA GLU A 152 -3.53 8.70 -26.78
C GLU A 152 -3.97 8.14 -25.42
N ARG A 153 -5.18 8.51 -25.02
CA ARG A 153 -5.81 8.02 -23.79
C ARG A 153 -7.24 7.60 -24.08
N TYR A 154 -7.56 6.35 -23.77
CA TYR A 154 -8.87 5.76 -23.91
C TYR A 154 -9.48 5.50 -22.55
N VAL A 155 -10.59 6.17 -22.24
CA VAL A 155 -11.35 5.90 -21.02
C VAL A 155 -12.09 4.58 -21.19
N ILE A 156 -11.87 3.64 -20.26
CA ILE A 156 -12.51 2.32 -20.27
C ILE A 156 -13.78 2.36 -19.43
N PHE A 157 -13.69 2.92 -18.20
CA PHE A 157 -14.86 3.16 -17.36
C PHE A 157 -14.57 4.25 -16.31
N GLU A 158 -15.65 4.78 -15.76
CA GLU A 158 -15.62 5.76 -14.67
C GLU A 158 -16.47 5.28 -13.51
N GLU A 159 -16.04 5.67 -12.31
CA GLU A 159 -16.76 5.47 -11.06
C GLU A 159 -16.96 6.82 -10.38
N SER A 160 -18.13 7.02 -9.82
CA SER A 160 -18.40 8.16 -8.91
C SER A 160 -18.82 7.65 -7.56
N TYR A 161 -18.51 8.41 -6.50
CA TYR A 161 -18.70 7.99 -5.13
C TYR A 161 -19.62 8.98 -4.39
N LEU A 162 -20.67 8.46 -3.79
CA LEU A 162 -21.58 9.21 -2.93
C LEU A 162 -21.37 8.76 -1.48
N TYR A 163 -21.28 9.73 -0.58
CA TYR A 163 -21.00 9.51 0.85
C TYR A 163 -22.21 9.89 1.68
N GLU A 164 -22.60 9.03 2.59
CA GLU A 164 -23.57 9.29 3.65
C GLU A 164 -22.88 9.00 4.99
N GLU A 165 -22.87 9.99 5.88
CA GLU A 165 -22.21 9.90 7.19
C GLU A 165 -23.26 10.04 8.29
N LYS A 166 -23.23 9.07 9.22
CA LYS A 166 -24.11 9.09 10.38
C LYS A 166 -23.36 8.51 11.57
N ASP A 167 -23.13 9.35 12.58
CA ASP A 167 -22.42 8.99 13.81
C ASP A 167 -21.06 8.31 13.49
N SER A 168 -20.91 7.04 13.86
CA SER A 168 -19.72 6.21 13.65
C SER A 168 -19.78 5.35 12.38
N ILE A 169 -20.67 5.67 11.44
CA ILE A 169 -20.88 4.90 10.21
C ILE A 169 -20.69 5.82 9.00
N ILE A 170 -19.90 5.34 8.03
CA ILE A 170 -19.79 5.98 6.72
C ILE A 170 -20.27 4.99 5.67
N GLU A 171 -21.26 5.37 4.90
CA GLU A 171 -21.73 4.62 3.75
C GLU A 171 -21.22 5.25 2.46
N VAL A 172 -20.67 4.43 1.56
CA VAL A 172 -20.18 4.86 0.25
C VAL A 172 -20.90 4.06 -0.83
N THR A 173 -21.70 4.74 -1.64
CA THR A 173 -22.31 4.17 -2.83
C THR A 173 -21.47 4.48 -4.05
N THR A 174 -21.04 3.44 -4.77
CA THR A 174 -20.27 3.57 -6.01
C THR A 174 -21.22 3.47 -7.20
N LEU A 175 -21.17 4.47 -8.08
CA LEU A 175 -21.92 4.54 -9.32
C LEU A 175 -20.98 4.19 -10.49
N ASN A 176 -21.52 3.51 -11.49
CA ASN A 176 -20.81 3.26 -12.76
C ASN A 176 -20.87 4.47 -13.70
N SER A 177 -20.26 4.36 -14.89
CA SER A 177 -20.22 5.42 -15.91
C SER A 177 -21.58 5.95 -16.35
N ASN A 178 -22.67 5.19 -16.14
CA ASN A 178 -24.04 5.59 -16.45
C ASN A 178 -24.79 6.18 -15.24
N GLY A 179 -24.10 6.44 -14.13
CA GLY A 179 -24.70 6.95 -12.91
C GLY A 179 -25.53 5.91 -12.13
N ARG A 180 -25.43 4.62 -12.47
CA ARG A 180 -26.19 3.56 -11.77
C ARG A 180 -25.36 2.98 -10.63
N PRO A 181 -25.94 2.84 -9.42
CA PRO A 181 -25.27 2.23 -8.30
C PRO A 181 -25.03 0.73 -8.55
N TYR A 182 -23.81 0.28 -8.32
CA TYR A 182 -23.45 -1.12 -8.46
C TYR A 182 -22.76 -1.73 -7.23
N GLN A 183 -22.23 -0.88 -6.32
CA GLN A 183 -21.60 -1.31 -5.09
C GLN A 183 -21.96 -0.37 -3.94
N ARG A 184 -22.13 -0.94 -2.77
CA ARG A 184 -22.30 -0.19 -1.51
C ARG A 184 -21.29 -0.71 -0.50
N GLN A 185 -20.58 0.21 0.17
CA GLN A 185 -19.63 -0.08 1.25
C GLN A 185 -20.06 0.65 2.51
N ILE A 186 -20.05 -0.05 3.64
CA ILE A 186 -20.38 0.52 4.94
C ILE A 186 -19.18 0.31 5.85
N TYR A 187 -18.64 1.40 6.35
CA TYR A 187 -17.52 1.47 7.27
C TYR A 187 -18.05 1.73 8.68
N TYR A 188 -17.63 0.92 9.64
CA TYR A 188 -18.04 1.02 11.03
C TYR A 188 -16.84 1.38 11.90
N TYR A 189 -16.94 2.48 12.62
CA TYR A 189 -15.91 2.99 13.50
C TYR A 189 -16.30 2.81 14.96
N ASP A 190 -15.33 2.56 15.83
CA ASP A 190 -15.54 2.51 17.27
C ASP A 190 -15.52 3.93 17.89
N SER A 191 -15.67 4.01 19.21
CA SER A 191 -15.67 5.27 19.96
C SER A 191 -14.32 6.03 19.93
N PHE A 192 -13.23 5.37 19.53
CA PHE A 192 -11.89 5.92 19.34
C PHE A 192 -11.59 6.25 17.87
N ASN A 193 -12.61 6.13 17.01
CA ASN A 193 -12.50 6.36 15.57
C ASN A 193 -11.61 5.34 14.83
N TYR A 194 -11.45 4.11 15.36
CA TYR A 194 -10.83 3.02 14.64
C TYR A 194 -11.84 2.29 13.78
N LEU A 195 -11.48 2.02 12.53
CA LEU A 195 -12.30 1.19 11.63
C LEU A 195 -12.25 -0.26 12.10
N PHE A 196 -13.32 -0.78 12.68
CA PHE A 196 -13.35 -2.18 13.15
C PHE A 196 -14.04 -3.15 12.20
N LYS A 197 -14.87 -2.64 11.28
CA LYS A 197 -15.57 -3.47 10.29
C LYS A 197 -15.87 -2.69 9.02
N MET A 198 -15.68 -3.32 7.86
CA MET A 198 -16.19 -2.87 6.58
C MET A 198 -17.08 -3.94 5.97
N HIS A 199 -18.22 -3.54 5.42
CA HIS A 199 -19.14 -4.42 4.71
C HIS A 199 -19.32 -3.90 3.28
N THR A 200 -19.02 -4.73 2.28
CA THR A 200 -19.21 -4.42 0.86
C THR A 200 -20.29 -5.31 0.28
N ARG A 201 -21.26 -4.72 -0.42
CA ARG A 201 -22.29 -5.43 -1.19
C ARG A 201 -22.22 -5.04 -2.66
N LEU A 202 -22.12 -6.03 -3.54
CA LEU A 202 -22.29 -5.84 -4.98
C LEU A 202 -23.78 -5.94 -5.31
N LEU A 203 -24.38 -4.85 -5.80
CA LEU A 203 -25.84 -4.73 -5.95
C LEU A 203 -26.40 -5.60 -7.06
N ILE A 204 -25.59 -5.93 -8.08
CA ILE A 204 -26.01 -6.76 -9.23
C ILE A 204 -26.06 -8.24 -8.83
N SER A 205 -25.01 -8.75 -8.20
CA SER A 205 -24.85 -10.17 -7.84
C SER A 205 -25.37 -10.50 -6.45
N ASN A 206 -25.72 -9.50 -5.64
CA ASN A 206 -26.00 -9.61 -4.21
C ASN A 206 -24.87 -10.26 -3.38
N SER A 207 -23.70 -10.45 -3.95
CA SER A 207 -22.57 -10.98 -3.20
C SER A 207 -22.08 -9.96 -2.18
N THR A 208 -21.69 -10.45 -1.01
CA THR A 208 -21.20 -9.60 0.07
C THR A 208 -19.78 -9.99 0.46
N LYS A 209 -19.01 -8.98 0.88
CA LYS A 209 -17.70 -9.15 1.50
C LYS A 209 -17.71 -8.41 2.83
N GLN A 210 -17.07 -8.97 3.83
CA GLN A 210 -16.88 -8.31 5.11
C GLN A 210 -15.41 -8.35 5.46
N GLU A 211 -14.90 -7.25 5.99
CA GLU A 211 -13.57 -7.14 6.56
C GLU A 211 -13.70 -6.75 8.03
N LYS A 212 -12.96 -7.44 8.91
CA LYS A 212 -12.89 -7.11 10.34
C LYS A 212 -11.46 -6.72 10.67
N TYR A 213 -11.31 -5.62 11.39
CA TYR A 213 -10.03 -5.05 11.77
C TYR A 213 -9.86 -5.16 13.28
N THR A 214 -8.67 -5.51 13.73
CA THR A 214 -8.29 -5.47 15.14
C THR A 214 -7.02 -4.66 15.31
N TYR A 215 -6.86 -4.04 16.47
CA TYR A 215 -5.73 -3.19 16.79
C TYR A 215 -5.05 -3.70 18.06
N ASN A 216 -3.76 -3.40 18.22
CA ASN A 216 -3.04 -3.68 19.45
C ASN A 216 -3.21 -2.53 20.47
N ASP A 217 -2.68 -2.69 21.66
CA ASP A 217 -2.80 -1.72 22.77
C ASP A 217 -2.17 -0.34 22.46
N ARG A 218 -1.33 -0.25 21.43
CA ARG A 218 -0.74 1.00 20.93
C ARG A 218 -1.52 1.63 19.78
N GLY A 219 -2.65 1.01 19.37
CA GLY A 219 -3.48 1.49 18.27
C GLY A 219 -2.98 1.11 16.87
N TYR A 220 -1.96 0.28 16.74
CA TYR A 220 -1.54 -0.23 15.44
C TYR A 220 -2.42 -1.38 14.96
N LEU A 221 -2.68 -1.44 13.67
CA LEU A 221 -3.47 -2.48 13.03
C LEU A 221 -2.83 -3.87 13.28
N LYS A 222 -3.53 -4.73 14.04
CA LYS A 222 -3.05 -6.06 14.40
C LYS A 222 -3.45 -7.12 13.40
N SER A 223 -4.71 -7.08 12.91
CA SER A 223 -5.17 -8.03 11.90
C SER A 223 -6.29 -7.48 11.03
N ILE A 224 -6.43 -8.08 9.84
CA ILE A 224 -7.58 -7.93 8.96
C ILE A 224 -8.07 -9.32 8.57
N GLN A 225 -9.33 -9.61 8.85
CA GLN A 225 -10.01 -10.85 8.46
C GLN A 225 -10.98 -10.58 7.33
N TYR A 226 -10.93 -11.40 6.28
CA TYR A 226 -11.76 -11.28 5.08
C TYR A 226 -12.78 -12.41 5.02
N PHE A 227 -14.04 -12.04 4.85
CA PHE A 227 -15.17 -12.96 4.75
C PHE A 227 -15.91 -12.74 3.42
N ILE A 228 -16.47 -13.80 2.85
CA ILE A 228 -17.30 -13.74 1.64
C ILE A 228 -18.68 -14.30 2.00
N ASN A 229 -19.71 -13.59 1.58
CA ASN A 229 -21.11 -13.92 1.85
C ASN A 229 -21.37 -14.08 3.36
N ALA A 230 -22.16 -15.07 3.76
CA ALA A 230 -22.50 -15.34 5.16
C ALA A 230 -21.56 -16.32 5.86
N ASN A 231 -20.33 -16.52 5.34
CA ASN A 231 -19.38 -17.43 5.96
C ASN A 231 -18.98 -16.93 7.35
N GLU A 232 -19.01 -17.83 8.33
CA GLU A 232 -18.61 -17.54 9.71
C GLU A 232 -17.08 -17.54 9.89
N THR A 233 -16.36 -18.31 9.05
CA THR A 233 -14.90 -18.39 9.06
C THR A 233 -14.27 -17.47 8.00
N PRO A 234 -13.16 -16.78 8.31
CA PRO A 234 -12.48 -15.97 7.34
C PRO A 234 -11.81 -16.85 6.27
N ILE A 235 -11.95 -16.47 5.01
CA ILE A 235 -11.24 -17.11 3.88
C ILE A 235 -9.78 -16.67 3.81
N LYS A 236 -9.48 -15.49 4.36
CA LYS A 236 -8.14 -14.91 4.42
C LYS A 236 -8.00 -14.07 5.68
N GLU A 237 -6.82 -14.10 6.29
CA GLU A 237 -6.44 -13.18 7.37
C GLU A 237 -5.02 -12.67 7.13
N LEU A 238 -4.83 -11.38 7.39
CA LEU A 238 -3.51 -10.75 7.47
C LEU A 238 -3.25 -10.40 8.93
N ARG A 239 -2.06 -10.70 9.45
CA ARG A 239 -1.62 -10.35 10.79
C ARG A 239 -0.32 -9.57 10.73
N TYR A 240 -0.16 -8.61 11.64
CA TYR A 240 0.98 -7.71 11.68
C TYR A 240 1.53 -7.61 13.10
N ASP A 241 2.87 -7.57 13.21
CA ASP A 241 3.58 -7.21 14.42
C ASP A 241 4.47 -5.98 14.18
N TYR A 242 4.80 -5.27 15.25
CA TYR A 242 5.48 -3.98 15.20
C TYR A 242 6.60 -3.90 16.22
N ASP A 243 7.66 -3.17 15.89
CA ASP A 243 8.71 -2.80 16.81
C ASP A 243 8.24 -1.69 17.79
N GLU A 244 9.15 -1.27 18.66
CA GLU A 244 8.90 -0.17 19.60
C GLU A 244 8.65 1.18 18.91
N TRP A 245 9.15 1.37 17.69
CA TRP A 245 9.02 2.57 16.87
C TRP A 245 7.75 2.57 16.01
N GLY A 246 7.00 1.45 15.99
CA GLY A 246 5.80 1.29 15.19
C GLY A 246 6.04 0.82 13.77
N ASN A 247 7.27 0.44 13.38
CA ASN A 247 7.50 -0.19 12.09
C ASN A 247 6.97 -1.61 12.06
N VAL A 248 6.35 -2.00 10.97
CA VAL A 248 5.90 -3.39 10.76
C VAL A 248 7.12 -4.30 10.70
N THR A 249 7.24 -5.24 11.61
CA THR A 249 8.33 -6.23 11.64
C THR A 249 7.94 -7.56 11.03
N PHE A 250 6.66 -7.94 11.16
CA PHE A 250 6.12 -9.17 10.61
C PHE A 250 4.79 -8.92 9.90
N MET A 251 4.58 -9.68 8.84
CA MET A 251 3.30 -9.79 8.16
C MET A 251 3.06 -11.26 7.80
N ASP A 252 2.00 -11.83 8.34
CA ASP A 252 1.54 -13.18 8.05
C ASP A 252 0.26 -13.17 7.22
N GLU A 253 0.18 -14.01 6.20
CA GLU A 253 -1.05 -14.29 5.47
C GLU A 253 -1.53 -15.70 5.79
N TYR A 254 -2.79 -15.80 6.19
CA TYR A 254 -3.50 -17.05 6.40
C TYR A 254 -4.58 -17.20 5.32
N LYS A 255 -4.77 -18.43 4.82
CA LYS A 255 -5.90 -18.85 4.00
C LYS A 255 -6.53 -20.06 4.67
N ASP A 256 -7.83 -20.01 4.86
CA ASP A 256 -8.58 -21.08 5.54
C ASP A 256 -7.93 -21.51 6.87
N ASN A 257 -7.50 -20.52 7.66
CA ASN A 257 -6.78 -20.67 8.94
C ASN A 257 -5.38 -21.32 8.85
N VAL A 258 -4.86 -21.57 7.66
CA VAL A 258 -3.49 -22.07 7.46
C VAL A 258 -2.59 -20.91 7.06
N ARG A 259 -1.45 -20.75 7.77
CA ARG A 259 -0.45 -19.74 7.40
C ARG A 259 0.23 -20.17 6.09
N VAL A 260 0.11 -19.31 5.07
CA VAL A 260 0.63 -19.56 3.71
C VAL A 260 1.84 -18.69 3.38
N ILE A 261 1.91 -17.47 3.94
CA ILE A 261 3.03 -16.57 3.74
C ILE A 261 3.47 -16.00 5.08
N HIS A 262 4.79 -15.96 5.29
CA HIS A 262 5.43 -15.25 6.39
C HIS A 262 6.41 -14.23 5.83
N LYS A 263 6.30 -12.97 6.25
CA LYS A 263 7.26 -11.91 5.90
C LYS A 263 7.85 -11.29 7.14
N GLU A 264 9.18 -11.13 7.11
CA GLU A 264 9.95 -10.38 8.10
C GLU A 264 10.51 -9.12 7.45
N LEU A 265 10.36 -7.99 8.11
CA LEU A 265 10.87 -6.70 7.68
C LEU A 265 11.96 -6.26 8.65
N LEU A 266 13.16 -6.08 8.16
CA LEU A 266 14.32 -5.68 8.94
C LEU A 266 14.72 -4.26 8.56
N TYR A 267 14.86 -3.41 9.57
CA TYR A 267 15.23 -2.00 9.43
C TYR A 267 16.66 -1.76 9.88
N ASP A 268 17.28 -0.72 9.38
CA ASP A 268 18.55 -0.25 9.90
C ASP A 268 18.33 0.38 11.28
N PRO A 269 19.07 -0.06 12.34
CA PRO A 269 18.79 0.37 13.70
C PRO A 269 19.09 1.85 13.95
N SER A 270 19.92 2.49 13.14
CA SER A 270 20.28 3.90 13.30
C SER A 270 19.38 4.86 12.55
N THR A 271 18.88 4.42 11.39
CA THR A 271 18.06 5.26 10.50
C THR A 271 16.61 4.81 10.39
N LEU A 272 16.25 3.63 10.87
CA LEU A 272 14.94 2.98 10.74
C LEU A 272 14.48 2.82 9.26
N ILE A 273 15.42 2.88 8.31
CA ILE A 273 15.14 2.64 6.90
C ILE A 273 15.05 1.14 6.65
N LEU A 274 14.07 0.71 5.87
CA LEU A 274 13.89 -0.68 5.47
C LEU A 274 15.13 -1.22 4.76
N LYS A 275 15.75 -2.24 5.33
CA LYS A 275 17.02 -2.84 4.86
C LYS A 275 16.82 -4.18 4.17
N THR A 276 15.88 -5.00 4.69
CA THR A 276 15.68 -6.33 4.15
C THR A 276 14.23 -6.76 4.33
N ILE A 277 13.68 -7.42 3.33
CA ILE A 277 12.44 -8.20 3.44
C ILE A 277 12.79 -9.65 3.21
N LEU A 278 12.42 -10.53 4.15
CA LEU A 278 12.39 -11.97 4.00
C LEU A 278 10.94 -12.38 3.79
N SER A 279 10.63 -13.08 2.72
CA SER A 279 9.28 -13.59 2.45
C SER A 279 9.34 -15.07 2.21
N GLN A 280 8.75 -15.85 3.09
CA GLN A 280 8.62 -17.28 2.97
C GLN A 280 7.23 -17.66 2.50
N ASP A 281 7.15 -18.34 1.37
CA ASP A 281 5.96 -19.06 0.93
C ASP A 281 6.02 -20.47 1.55
N LEU A 282 5.14 -20.72 2.51
CA LEU A 282 5.10 -21.95 3.30
C LEU A 282 4.51 -23.15 2.54
N VAL A 283 3.83 -22.89 1.41
CA VAL A 283 3.30 -23.94 0.53
C VAL A 283 4.39 -24.49 -0.37
N SER A 284 5.20 -23.62 -0.97
CA SER A 284 6.30 -23.99 -1.87
C SER A 284 7.66 -24.13 -1.19
N ASN A 285 7.77 -23.76 0.09
CA ASN A 285 9.02 -23.63 0.85
C ASN A 285 10.07 -22.72 0.17
N LEU A 286 9.58 -21.72 -0.59
CA LEU A 286 10.44 -20.75 -1.25
C LEU A 286 10.63 -19.52 -0.36
N ILE A 287 11.87 -19.19 -0.07
CA ILE A 287 12.24 -17.96 0.64
C ILE A 287 12.76 -16.96 -0.38
N THR A 288 12.11 -15.80 -0.47
CA THR A 288 12.56 -14.64 -1.23
C THR A 288 13.20 -13.64 -0.29
N ILE A 289 14.36 -13.13 -0.65
CA ILE A 289 15.13 -12.16 0.13
C ILE A 289 15.34 -10.93 -0.74
N ILE A 290 14.90 -9.77 -0.26
CA ILE A 290 15.11 -8.48 -0.91
C ILE A 290 16.00 -7.65 0.01
N LYS A 291 17.20 -7.29 -0.46
CA LYS A 291 18.11 -6.42 0.28
C LYS A 291 18.12 -5.04 -0.37
N TYR A 292 17.73 -4.02 0.40
CA TYR A 292 17.63 -2.64 -0.05
C TYR A 292 18.90 -1.84 0.23
N LYS A 293 19.20 -0.94 -0.69
CA LYS A 293 20.21 0.11 -0.59
C LYS A 293 19.51 1.46 -0.69
N PRO A 294 19.63 2.36 0.30
CA PRO A 294 19.08 3.70 0.22
C PRO A 294 19.99 4.64 -0.58
N GLU A 295 19.37 5.63 -1.22
CA GLU A 295 20.00 6.83 -1.76
C GLU A 295 19.26 8.06 -1.22
N PHE A 296 20.00 9.15 -0.96
CA PHE A 296 19.49 10.35 -0.34
C PHE A 296 19.60 11.55 -1.26
N TYR A 297 18.75 12.55 -1.05
CA TYR A 297 18.93 13.87 -1.62
C TYR A 297 20.08 14.61 -0.91
N ASN A 298 20.77 15.43 -1.65
CA ASN A 298 21.88 16.27 -1.13
C ASN A 298 21.39 17.34 -0.15
#